data_04336c3b1319b50279a2c3577c0e6c01
#
_entry.id   04336c3b1319b50279a2c3577c0e6c01
#
_cell.length_a   1.000
_cell.length_b   1.000
_cell.length_c   1.000
_cell.angle_alpha   90.00
_cell.angle_beta   90.00
_cell.angle_gamma   90.00
#
_symmetry.space_group_name_H-M   'P 1'
#
loop_
_entity.id
_entity.type
_entity.pdbx_description
1 polymer ?
#
loop_
_entity_poly.entity_id
_entity_poly.type
_entity_poly.pdbx_seq_one_letter_code
_entity_poly.pdbx_strand_id
1 'polypeptide(L)'
;KMYNKLPKIEFSYHIAKTLSEDIESVFLPLALNLPDAEVSIQNGGVTMRPGIDQLPGTNMEYYLADEGLIYRTKDQTILVNTFDTPLLYMGAMESHPILLCDNREENNKRPVYSWIMNNTWETNFKMDLSGFSEFRYGVEIVDNGSAKEGMERLSDNDKGVVTFICG
;
A
#
# COMPACT_ATOMS: atom_id res chain seq x y z
N LYS A 1 -2.62 -17.86 -0.38
CA LYS A 1 -3.25 -18.62 0.70
C LYS A 1 -4.64 -18.06 0.96
N MET A 2 -5.65 -18.91 1.04
CA MET A 2 -7.03 -18.55 1.38
C MET A 2 -7.39 -19.18 2.73
N TYR A 3 -8.14 -18.45 3.54
CA TYR A 3 -8.53 -18.90 4.87
C TYR A 3 -9.97 -19.41 4.87
N ASN A 4 -10.22 -20.59 5.41
CA ASN A 4 -11.56 -21.21 5.38
C ASN A 4 -12.58 -20.56 6.33
N LYS A 5 -12.10 -19.83 7.34
CA LYS A 5 -12.95 -19.25 8.40
C LYS A 5 -12.83 -17.73 8.51
N LEU A 6 -11.95 -17.13 7.72
CA LEU A 6 -11.75 -15.69 7.69
C LEU A 6 -11.89 -15.20 6.25
N PRO A 7 -12.52 -14.06 6.02
CA PRO A 7 -12.61 -13.44 4.70
C PRO A 7 -11.27 -12.77 4.34
N LYS A 8 -10.20 -13.58 4.34
CA LYS A 8 -8.81 -13.15 4.16
C LYS A 8 -8.12 -13.99 3.09
N ILE A 9 -7.35 -13.32 2.25
CA ILE A 9 -6.46 -13.90 1.26
C ILE A 9 -5.07 -13.32 1.47
N GLU A 10 -4.06 -14.17 1.48
CA GLU A 10 -2.65 -13.76 1.37
C GLU A 10 -2.09 -14.25 0.04
N PHE A 11 -1.32 -13.41 -0.62
CA PHE A 11 -0.65 -13.73 -1.88
C PHE A 11 0.75 -13.11 -1.92
N SER A 12 1.60 -13.66 -2.76
CA SER A 12 2.93 -13.10 -3.01
C SER A 12 3.19 -12.98 -4.50
N TYR A 13 3.94 -11.94 -4.86
CA TYR A 13 4.54 -11.77 -6.16
C TYR A 13 5.98 -12.20 -6.11
N HIS A 14 6.35 -13.06 -7.06
CA HIS A 14 7.72 -13.50 -7.24
C HIS A 14 8.25 -12.91 -8.53
N ILE A 15 9.35 -12.20 -8.44
CA ILE A 15 10.01 -11.55 -9.57
C ILE A 15 11.41 -12.15 -9.68
N ALA A 16 11.74 -12.71 -10.86
CA ALA A 16 13.08 -13.07 -11.24
C ALA A 16 13.56 -12.09 -12.32
N LYS A 17 14.34 -11.10 -11.91
CA LYS A 17 14.79 -10.02 -12.79
C LYS A 17 16.21 -10.26 -13.28
N THR A 18 16.43 -10.04 -14.56
CA THR A 18 17.79 -9.98 -15.14
C THR A 18 18.39 -8.61 -14.88
N LEU A 19 19.72 -8.53 -14.90
CA LEU A 19 20.44 -7.26 -14.79
C LEU A 19 20.01 -6.33 -15.93
N SER A 20 19.67 -5.10 -15.59
CA SER A 20 19.47 -3.98 -16.50
C SER A 20 20.10 -2.72 -15.90
N GLU A 21 20.79 -1.97 -16.73
CA GLU A 21 21.30 -0.64 -16.38
C GLU A 21 20.33 0.48 -16.82
N ASP A 22 19.25 0.13 -17.51
CA ASP A 22 18.20 1.06 -17.86
C ASP A 22 17.43 1.53 -16.61
N ILE A 23 17.00 2.77 -16.62
CA ILE A 23 16.16 3.33 -15.55
C ILE A 23 14.81 2.63 -15.55
N GLU A 24 14.49 1.94 -14.46
CA GLU A 24 13.28 1.14 -14.32
C GLU A 24 12.60 1.39 -12.98
N SER A 25 11.28 1.37 -13.00
CA SER A 25 10.44 1.26 -11.80
C SER A 25 9.40 0.18 -12.02
N VAL A 26 9.14 -0.62 -10.98
CA VAL A 26 8.12 -1.68 -11.03
C VAL A 26 7.01 -1.35 -10.05
N PHE A 27 5.80 -1.27 -10.57
CA PHE A 27 4.59 -0.98 -9.82
C PHE A 27 3.63 -2.15 -9.90
N LEU A 28 3.06 -2.51 -8.77
CA LEU A 28 2.04 -3.53 -8.66
C LEU A 28 0.69 -2.86 -8.38
N PRO A 29 -0.30 -2.99 -9.26
CA PRO A 29 -1.60 -2.41 -9.03
C PRO A 29 -2.28 -3.08 -7.83
N LEU A 30 -2.69 -2.28 -6.86
CA LEU A 30 -3.58 -2.68 -5.76
C LEU A 30 -5.02 -2.30 -6.15
N ALA A 31 -5.41 -2.71 -7.35
CA ALA A 31 -6.65 -2.28 -8.00
C ALA A 31 -7.87 -2.98 -7.39
N LEU A 32 -8.33 -2.46 -6.26
CA LEU A 32 -9.68 -2.74 -5.79
C LEU A 32 -10.62 -1.77 -6.53
N ASN A 33 -11.47 -2.30 -7.39
CA ASN A 33 -12.47 -1.48 -8.10
C ASN A 33 -13.62 -1.11 -7.14
N LEU A 34 -13.35 -0.13 -6.29
CA LEU A 34 -14.27 0.36 -5.25
C LEU A 34 -14.44 1.88 -5.41
N PRO A 35 -15.23 2.33 -6.40
CA PRO A 35 -15.32 3.75 -6.78
C PRO A 35 -15.82 4.67 -5.65
N ASP A 36 -16.59 4.10 -4.71
CA ASP A 36 -17.15 4.86 -3.58
C ASP A 36 -16.38 4.68 -2.27
N ALA A 37 -15.24 3.98 -2.31
CA ALA A 37 -14.44 3.80 -1.12
C ALA A 37 -13.63 5.05 -0.77
N GLU A 38 -13.62 5.39 0.51
CA GLU A 38 -12.62 6.28 1.10
C GLU A 38 -11.36 5.46 1.37
N VAL A 39 -10.21 5.95 0.93
CA VAL A 39 -8.91 5.31 1.15
C VAL A 39 -8.20 6.00 2.30
N SER A 40 -7.72 5.21 3.26
CA SER A 40 -6.79 5.66 4.31
C SER A 40 -5.52 4.84 4.26
N ILE A 41 -4.40 5.49 4.52
CA ILE A 41 -3.08 4.86 4.67
C ILE A 41 -2.72 4.87 6.15
N GLN A 42 -2.22 3.75 6.65
CA GLN A 42 -1.66 3.67 8.00
C GLN A 42 -0.18 4.02 7.94
N ASN A 43 0.23 5.03 8.71
CA ASN A 43 1.63 5.46 8.82
C ASN A 43 1.87 6.08 10.21
N GLY A 44 2.96 5.69 10.87
CA GLY A 44 3.36 6.24 12.17
C GLY A 44 2.33 6.05 13.28
N GLY A 45 1.54 4.98 13.22
CA GLY A 45 0.50 4.68 14.22
C GLY A 45 -0.79 5.51 14.08
N VAL A 46 -0.96 6.23 12.98
CA VAL A 46 -2.17 6.99 12.64
C VAL A 46 -2.66 6.65 11.24
N THR A 47 -3.90 6.98 10.96
CA THR A 47 -4.44 6.91 9.59
C THR A 47 -4.51 8.29 8.96
N MET A 48 -4.21 8.37 7.68
CA MET A 48 -4.31 9.57 6.85
C MET A 48 -5.06 9.25 5.57
N ARG A 49 -5.93 10.15 5.13
CA ARG A 49 -6.60 10.06 3.82
C ARG A 49 -5.78 10.83 2.78
N PRO A 50 -5.12 10.12 1.84
CA PRO A 50 -4.32 10.75 0.80
C PRO A 50 -5.12 11.79 0.00
N GLY A 51 -4.53 12.95 -0.23
CA GLY A 51 -5.16 14.05 -0.95
C GLY A 51 -6.21 14.84 -0.19
N ILE A 52 -6.53 14.45 1.06
CA ILE A 52 -7.52 15.12 1.92
C ILE A 52 -6.87 15.63 3.21
N ASP A 53 -6.22 14.74 3.98
CA ASP A 53 -5.67 15.07 5.31
C ASP A 53 -4.22 15.56 5.20
N GLN A 54 -3.90 16.31 4.18
CA GLN A 54 -2.56 16.81 3.90
C GLN A 54 -2.50 18.33 3.91
N LEU A 55 -1.33 18.88 4.19
CA LEU A 55 -1.10 20.31 4.00
C LEU A 55 -1.19 20.66 2.51
N PRO A 56 -1.92 21.73 2.14
CA PRO A 56 -1.94 22.20 0.76
C PRO A 56 -0.52 22.45 0.22
N GLY A 57 -0.31 22.05 -1.03
CA GLY A 57 0.99 22.18 -1.70
C GLY A 57 1.97 21.04 -1.43
N THR A 58 1.60 20.01 -0.65
CA THR A 58 2.42 18.81 -0.48
C THR A 58 2.18 17.80 -1.62
N ASN A 59 3.14 16.89 -1.81
CA ASN A 59 3.01 15.81 -2.78
C ASN A 59 1.83 14.89 -2.42
N MET A 60 0.98 14.57 -3.39
CA MET A 60 -0.16 13.67 -3.21
C MET A 60 -0.10 12.42 -4.09
N GLU A 61 1.08 12.03 -4.55
CA GLU A 61 1.24 10.86 -5.42
C GLU A 61 2.05 9.74 -4.75
N TYR A 62 3.03 10.10 -3.94
CA TYR A 62 3.94 9.14 -3.32
C TYR A 62 3.74 9.13 -1.81
N TYR A 63 3.47 7.96 -1.26
CA TYR A 63 3.16 7.77 0.15
C TYR A 63 3.96 6.63 0.75
N LEU A 64 4.09 6.67 2.05
CA LEU A 64 4.61 5.57 2.86
C LEU A 64 3.46 4.97 3.67
N ALA A 65 3.30 3.66 3.60
CA ALA A 65 2.39 2.90 4.44
C ALA A 65 3.21 1.93 5.30
N ASP A 66 3.09 2.00 6.60
CA ASP A 66 3.82 1.09 7.50
C ASP A 66 3.23 -0.32 7.42
N GLU A 67 1.92 -0.44 7.51
CA GLU A 67 1.23 -1.73 7.58
C GLU A 67 0.24 -1.94 6.43
N GLY A 68 -0.21 -0.86 5.78
CA GLY A 68 -1.07 -0.98 4.62
C GLY A 68 -2.14 0.11 4.45
N LEU A 69 -3.21 -0.30 3.80
CA LEU A 69 -4.31 0.54 3.35
C LEU A 69 -5.64 0.06 3.90
N ILE A 70 -6.55 1.00 4.13
CA ILE A 70 -7.92 0.77 4.53
C ILE A 70 -8.83 1.37 3.46
N TYR A 71 -9.61 0.54 2.79
CA TYR A 71 -10.68 0.95 1.88
C TYR A 71 -12.01 0.83 2.61
N ARG A 72 -12.67 1.93 2.86
CA ARG A 72 -13.94 1.96 3.57
C ARG A 72 -15.07 2.39 2.63
N THR A 73 -16.05 1.51 2.47
CA THR A 73 -17.30 1.80 1.79
C THR A 73 -18.44 1.99 2.81
N LYS A 74 -19.65 2.21 2.33
CA LYS A 74 -20.83 2.31 3.18
C LYS A 74 -21.11 1.00 3.94
N ASP A 75 -20.83 -0.14 3.31
CA ASP A 75 -21.30 -1.45 3.78
C ASP A 75 -20.17 -2.31 4.35
N GLN A 76 -18.93 -2.07 3.95
CA GLN A 76 -17.80 -2.91 4.34
C GLN A 76 -16.48 -2.14 4.35
N THR A 77 -15.52 -2.69 5.07
CA THR A 77 -14.13 -2.23 5.09
C THR A 77 -13.24 -3.32 4.49
N ILE A 78 -12.35 -2.95 3.60
CA ILE A 78 -11.34 -3.85 3.03
C ILE A 78 -9.97 -3.36 3.48
N LEU A 79 -9.23 -4.26 4.09
CA LEU A 79 -7.87 -4.04 4.56
C LEU A 79 -6.90 -4.65 3.55
N VAL A 80 -5.84 -3.91 3.22
CA VAL A 80 -4.76 -4.37 2.36
C VAL A 80 -3.44 -4.20 3.10
N ASN A 81 -2.88 -5.29 3.59
CA ASN A 81 -1.53 -5.29 4.15
C ASN A 81 -0.48 -5.31 3.04
N THR A 82 0.56 -4.51 3.21
CA THR A 82 1.75 -4.45 2.34
C THR A 82 2.97 -4.88 3.15
N PHE A 83 3.10 -6.19 3.42
CA PHE A 83 4.06 -6.72 4.39
C PHE A 83 5.53 -6.39 4.09
N ASP A 84 5.90 -6.29 2.82
CA ASP A 84 7.29 -6.13 2.40
C ASP A 84 7.55 -4.83 1.64
N THR A 85 6.50 -4.03 1.37
CA THR A 85 6.59 -2.88 0.45
C THR A 85 5.86 -1.66 1.00
N PRO A 86 6.56 -0.77 1.72
CA PRO A 86 5.91 0.39 2.33
C PRO A 86 5.59 1.51 1.34
N LEU A 87 6.22 1.53 0.15
CA LEU A 87 6.05 2.61 -0.80
C LEU A 87 4.81 2.42 -1.68
N LEU A 88 4.02 3.48 -1.78
CA LEU A 88 2.81 3.54 -2.59
C LEU A 88 2.87 4.69 -3.57
N TYR A 89 2.28 4.49 -4.73
CA TYR A 89 1.98 5.54 -5.70
C TYR A 89 0.47 5.62 -5.91
N MET A 90 -0.07 6.84 -5.92
CA MET A 90 -1.48 7.10 -6.21
C MET A 90 -1.61 8.05 -7.39
N GLY A 91 -2.18 7.59 -8.50
CA GLY A 91 -2.36 8.43 -9.67
C GLY A 91 -2.48 7.66 -10.96
N ALA A 92 -2.52 8.39 -12.07
CA ALA A 92 -2.41 7.82 -13.40
C ALA A 92 -0.93 7.50 -13.69
N MET A 93 -0.66 6.33 -14.27
CA MET A 93 0.68 5.92 -14.68
C MET A 93 1.08 6.62 -15.98
N GLU A 94 1.26 7.93 -15.91
CA GLU A 94 1.62 8.80 -17.03
C GLU A 94 2.64 9.86 -16.62
N SER A 95 3.38 10.39 -17.58
CA SER A 95 4.36 11.45 -17.30
C SER A 95 3.67 12.80 -17.15
N HIS A 96 3.79 13.39 -15.98
CA HIS A 96 3.28 14.73 -15.66
C HIS A 96 4.10 15.35 -14.51
N PRO A 97 4.02 16.66 -14.28
CA PRO A 97 4.57 17.27 -13.08
C PRO A 97 3.92 16.68 -11.81
N ILE A 98 4.68 16.59 -10.72
CA ILE A 98 4.15 16.12 -9.44
C ILE A 98 2.91 16.93 -9.07
N LEU A 99 1.83 16.21 -8.76
CA LEU A 99 0.59 16.83 -8.32
C LEU A 99 0.70 17.27 -6.86
N LEU A 100 0.25 18.49 -6.62
CA LEU A 100 0.24 19.07 -5.28
C LEU A 100 -1.16 19.02 -4.68
N CYS A 101 -1.21 18.69 -3.40
CA CYS A 101 -2.46 18.56 -2.67
C CYS A 101 -3.21 19.88 -2.58
N ASP A 102 -4.49 19.85 -2.86
CA ASP A 102 -5.45 20.95 -2.69
C ASP A 102 -6.67 20.55 -1.83
N ASN A 103 -6.58 19.40 -1.15
CA ASN A 103 -7.57 18.87 -0.22
C ASN A 103 -8.96 18.65 -0.84
N ARG A 104 -9.02 18.20 -2.08
CA ARG A 104 -10.28 17.81 -2.73
C ARG A 104 -10.56 16.32 -2.53
N GLU A 105 -11.81 15.97 -2.25
CA GLU A 105 -12.22 14.58 -1.99
C GLU A 105 -11.96 13.64 -3.18
N GLU A 106 -12.11 14.13 -4.40
CA GLU A 106 -11.83 13.34 -5.60
C GLU A 106 -10.37 12.88 -5.71
N ASN A 107 -9.44 13.56 -5.03
CA ASN A 107 -8.03 13.16 -5.01
C ASN A 107 -7.82 11.82 -4.30
N ASN A 108 -8.70 11.46 -3.37
CA ASN A 108 -8.63 10.19 -2.65
C ASN A 108 -9.09 8.97 -3.48
N LYS A 109 -9.70 9.20 -4.63
CA LYS A 109 -10.26 8.13 -5.50
C LYS A 109 -9.30 7.68 -6.61
N ARG A 110 -8.06 8.10 -6.56
CA ARG A 110 -7.06 7.77 -7.57
C ARG A 110 -6.61 6.31 -7.43
N PRO A 111 -6.22 5.65 -8.52
CA PRO A 111 -5.68 4.30 -8.47
C PRO A 111 -4.45 4.21 -7.55
N VAL A 112 -4.33 3.11 -6.82
CA VAL A 112 -3.21 2.85 -5.91
C VAL A 112 -2.33 1.73 -6.46
N TYR A 113 -1.03 1.94 -6.40
CA TYR A 113 -0.01 0.98 -6.79
C TYR A 113 1.00 0.82 -5.66
N SER A 114 1.44 -0.41 -5.42
CA SER A 114 2.63 -0.66 -4.62
C SER A 114 3.87 -0.45 -5.48
N TRP A 115 4.78 0.42 -5.07
CA TRP A 115 6.03 0.70 -5.75
C TRP A 115 7.12 -0.21 -5.21
N ILE A 116 7.34 -1.32 -5.89
CA ILE A 116 8.11 -2.44 -5.37
C ILE A 116 9.60 -2.42 -5.72
N MET A 117 9.96 -1.80 -6.82
CA MET A 117 11.35 -1.69 -7.28
C MET A 117 11.60 -0.38 -7.99
N ASN A 118 12.78 0.21 -7.77
CA ASN A 118 13.22 1.41 -8.43
C ASN A 118 14.75 1.47 -8.49
N ASN A 119 15.31 1.74 -9.66
CA ASN A 119 16.75 1.96 -9.86
C ASN A 119 17.07 3.35 -10.43
N THR A 120 16.17 4.33 -10.28
CA THR A 120 16.35 5.69 -10.82
C THR A 120 17.41 6.53 -10.08
N TRP A 121 18.11 5.94 -9.12
CA TRP A 121 19.10 6.64 -8.29
C TRP A 121 20.47 6.67 -8.95
N GLU A 122 20.84 7.76 -9.56
CA GLU A 122 22.22 8.03 -10.01
C GLU A 122 23.09 8.51 -8.84
N THR A 123 23.30 7.63 -7.86
CA THR A 123 24.11 7.93 -6.68
C THR A 123 25.20 6.88 -6.52
N ASN A 124 25.81 6.81 -5.35
CA ASN A 124 26.84 5.83 -4.99
C ASN A 124 26.28 4.43 -4.68
N PHE A 125 25.02 4.15 -5.00
CA PHE A 125 24.43 2.82 -4.90
C PHE A 125 24.59 2.04 -6.19
N LYS A 126 24.67 0.72 -6.08
CA LYS A 126 24.58 -0.16 -7.22
C LYS A 126 23.16 -0.12 -7.79
N MET A 127 23.01 0.17 -9.08
CA MET A 127 21.72 0.26 -9.77
C MET A 127 21.09 -1.09 -10.10
N ASP A 128 21.77 -2.18 -9.78
CA ASP A 128 21.34 -3.54 -10.08
C ASP A 128 20.24 -4.01 -9.13
N LEU A 129 19.06 -4.27 -9.68
CA LEU A 129 17.92 -4.89 -9.02
C LEU A 129 17.70 -6.34 -9.50
N SER A 130 18.72 -6.97 -10.08
CA SER A 130 18.62 -8.34 -10.57
C SER A 130 18.53 -9.36 -9.44
N GLY A 131 18.04 -10.54 -9.78
CA GLY A 131 17.87 -11.64 -8.84
C GLY A 131 16.40 -11.96 -8.58
N PHE A 132 16.20 -12.78 -7.56
CA PHE A 132 14.87 -13.19 -7.12
C PHE A 132 14.41 -12.30 -5.95
N SER A 133 13.18 -11.83 -6.05
CA SER A 133 12.51 -11.05 -4.99
C SER A 133 11.08 -11.56 -4.79
N GLU A 134 10.64 -11.56 -3.54
CA GLU A 134 9.27 -11.88 -3.14
C GLU A 134 8.66 -10.70 -2.43
N PHE A 135 7.40 -10.37 -2.76
CA PHE A 135 6.62 -9.31 -2.14
C PHE A 135 5.26 -9.87 -1.72
N ARG A 136 4.94 -9.78 -0.43
CA ARG A 136 3.76 -10.39 0.17
C ARG A 136 2.70 -9.34 0.48
N TYR A 137 1.45 -9.75 0.29
CA TYR A 137 0.27 -8.92 0.53
C TYR A 137 -0.82 -9.72 1.21
N GLY A 138 -1.62 -9.02 2.00
CA GLY A 138 -2.86 -9.55 2.59
C GLY A 138 -4.06 -8.71 2.18
N VAL A 139 -5.18 -9.35 1.89
CA VAL A 139 -6.47 -8.67 1.70
C VAL A 139 -7.48 -9.32 2.63
N GLU A 140 -8.13 -8.52 3.46
CA GLU A 140 -9.16 -8.97 4.39
C GLU A 140 -10.39 -8.08 4.27
N ILE A 141 -11.57 -8.70 4.22
CA ILE A 141 -12.85 -8.00 4.27
C ILE A 141 -13.33 -8.07 5.71
N VAL A 142 -13.65 -6.94 6.29
CA VAL A 142 -14.24 -6.85 7.65
C VAL A 142 -15.55 -6.09 7.59
N ASP A 143 -16.41 -6.35 8.58
CA ASP A 143 -17.63 -5.59 8.73
C ASP A 143 -17.30 -4.09 8.88
N ASN A 144 -18.28 -3.24 8.60
CA ASN A 144 -18.09 -1.80 8.58
C ASN A 144 -17.65 -1.26 9.95
N GLY A 145 -16.34 -1.13 10.11
CA GLY A 145 -15.67 -0.63 11.30
C GLY A 145 -15.15 0.81 11.15
N SER A 146 -14.65 1.36 12.23
CA SER A 146 -13.96 2.64 12.21
C SER A 146 -12.57 2.51 11.55
N ALA A 147 -12.00 3.62 11.09
CA ALA A 147 -10.60 3.63 10.60
C ALA A 147 -9.62 3.14 11.67
N LYS A 148 -9.89 3.41 12.95
CA LYS A 148 -9.08 2.94 14.08
C LYS A 148 -9.11 1.41 14.20
N GLU A 149 -10.29 0.78 14.12
CA GLU A 149 -10.40 -0.69 14.14
C GLU A 149 -9.69 -1.32 12.94
N GLY A 150 -9.81 -0.69 11.75
CA GLY A 150 -9.07 -1.10 10.56
C GLY A 150 -7.55 -1.04 10.76
N MET A 151 -7.05 0.02 11.38
CA MET A 151 -5.63 0.17 11.71
C MET A 151 -5.14 -0.90 12.70
N GLU A 152 -5.88 -1.13 13.77
CA GLU A 152 -5.56 -2.19 14.75
C GLU A 152 -5.52 -3.57 14.07
N ARG A 153 -6.44 -3.83 13.16
CA ARG A 153 -6.51 -5.10 12.43
C ARG A 153 -5.36 -5.26 11.41
N LEU A 154 -4.95 -4.19 10.72
CA LEU A 154 -3.76 -4.21 9.86
C LEU A 154 -2.52 -4.57 10.66
N SER A 155 -2.34 -3.94 11.84
CA SER A 155 -1.23 -4.21 12.76
C SER A 155 -1.23 -5.66 13.26
N ASP A 156 -2.38 -6.19 13.63
CA ASP A 156 -2.50 -7.60 14.04
C ASP A 156 -2.17 -8.57 12.91
N ASN A 157 -2.56 -8.25 11.69
CA ASN A 157 -2.23 -9.03 10.50
C ASN A 157 -0.73 -9.03 10.20
N ASP A 158 -0.06 -7.90 10.40
CA ASP A 158 1.38 -7.75 10.17
C ASP A 158 2.19 -8.51 11.22
N LYS A 159 1.83 -8.42 12.49
CA LYS A 159 2.50 -9.11 13.59
C LYS A 159 2.42 -10.64 13.49
N GLY A 160 1.36 -11.15 12.83
CA GLY A 160 1.11 -12.58 12.75
C GLY A 160 0.86 -13.23 14.11
N VAL A 161 1.32 -14.47 14.28
CA VAL A 161 1.17 -15.23 15.54
C VAL A 161 2.34 -14.98 16.46
N VAL A 162 2.09 -14.34 17.58
CA VAL A 162 3.08 -14.16 18.67
C VAL A 162 2.92 -15.28 19.68
N THR A 163 3.98 -16.06 19.91
CA THR A 163 4.02 -17.12 20.92
C THR A 163 4.83 -16.68 22.12
N PHE A 164 4.29 -16.91 23.31
CA PHE A 164 4.99 -16.70 24.58
C PHE A 164 5.24 -18.04 25.26
N ILE A 165 6.43 -18.23 25.79
CA ILE A 165 6.72 -19.34 26.72
C ILE A 165 6.48 -18.80 28.12
N CYS A 166 5.42 -19.27 28.77
CA CYS A 166 5.19 -19.02 30.17
C CYS A 166 6.06 -19.99 30.97
N GLY A 167 7.06 -19.47 31.66
CA GLY A 167 7.91 -20.25 32.58
C GLY A 167 7.22 -20.48 33.95
#